data_5c442fc8dd71fd4711ed7cb671f99b9c
#
_entry.id   5c442fc8dd71fd4711ed7cb671f99b9c
#
_cell.length_a   1.000
_cell.length_b   1.000
_cell.length_c   1.000
_cell.angle_alpha   90.00
_cell.angle_beta   90.00
_cell.angle_gamma   90.00
#
_symmetry.space_group_name_H-M   'P 1'
#
loop_
_entity.id
_entity.type
_entity.pdbx_description
1 polymer ?
#
loop_
_entity_poly.entity_id
_entity_poly.type
_entity_poly.pdbx_seq_one_letter_code
_entity_poly.pdbx_strand_id
1 'polypeptide(L)'
;MLSKSDKTALRSTIFRHLNGIATASTMHTLNKRGILDYLIQQKKVDIGIISKKFSASEGYLNVALRTLCSQGWLTQIQNNTENTVLYEINENSKLAFGYATLYDDVVNLLTYSVKFPIEGITSDAFYVLDNNFKDYKRNYGIKNITPNSIEYQVLKHIEGAIVAPIIVLLGVNGLFHKYFMEASFRAQEFHKNPENFKQVLDFFVFLGWFQKNRDTYRFTEKGLFFAKRATAYGVTVSYLPTFTNLDHLIFTNPFILKPKLVTDPEKHVHREMNVWGSGGAHSTYFKVIDDIIINIFNKPIEEQPKGILDMGCGNGAFIKHIFEVIEYHTLRGKILDEYPLLLVGADFNQAALKVTRGNLIKSDIWAKVIWGDIGKPEILAKDLKEDYDIDLKDLLNVRTFLDHNRIWESPVQKTLSVSKSSGAYAFNGQRLNNAIVEVSLVEHLKNWKPFVEKF
;
A
#
# COMPACT_ATOMS: atom_id res chain seq x y z
N MET A 1 9.11 18.78 -22.17
CA MET A 1 8.51 17.46 -21.83
C MET A 1 9.55 16.56 -21.16
N LEU A 2 9.15 15.84 -20.08
CA LEU A 2 10.02 14.87 -19.44
C LEU A 2 10.40 13.74 -20.40
N SER A 3 11.68 13.42 -20.52
CA SER A 3 12.19 12.29 -21.29
C SER A 3 11.73 10.95 -20.68
N LYS A 4 11.91 9.83 -21.40
CA LYS A 4 11.67 8.49 -20.86
C LYS A 4 12.58 8.19 -19.67
N SER A 5 13.83 8.62 -19.73
CA SER A 5 14.81 8.49 -18.64
C SER A 5 14.37 9.25 -17.39
N ASP A 6 13.95 10.53 -17.55
CA ASP A 6 13.46 11.33 -16.42
C ASP A 6 12.26 10.67 -15.74
N LYS A 7 11.29 10.20 -16.52
CA LYS A 7 10.13 9.49 -16.01
C LYS A 7 10.49 8.21 -15.22
N THR A 8 11.52 7.49 -15.67
CA THR A 8 12.04 6.30 -14.98
C THR A 8 12.69 6.69 -13.65
N ALA A 9 13.53 7.72 -13.64
CA ALA A 9 14.15 8.24 -12.41
C ALA A 9 13.12 8.73 -11.40
N LEU A 10 12.09 9.44 -11.87
CA LEU A 10 11.01 9.92 -10.99
C LEU A 10 10.14 8.77 -10.43
N ARG A 11 9.90 7.70 -11.19
CA ARG A 11 9.25 6.49 -10.67
C ARG A 11 10.11 5.84 -9.58
N SER A 12 11.41 5.70 -9.79
CA SER A 12 12.34 5.21 -8.78
C SER A 12 12.30 6.07 -7.51
N THR A 13 12.15 7.38 -7.66
CA THR A 13 11.99 8.30 -6.52
C THR A 13 10.71 8.00 -5.73
N ILE A 14 9.57 7.72 -6.40
CA ILE A 14 8.33 7.33 -5.70
C ILE A 14 8.57 6.09 -4.84
N PHE A 15 9.20 5.04 -5.38
CA PHE A 15 9.48 3.82 -4.60
C PHE A 15 10.38 4.10 -3.39
N ARG A 16 11.40 4.95 -3.54
CA ARG A 16 12.25 5.35 -2.41
C ARG A 16 11.47 6.13 -1.35
N HIS A 17 10.55 6.99 -1.77
CA HIS A 17 9.65 7.69 -0.84
C HIS A 17 8.77 6.70 -0.05
N LEU A 18 8.15 5.73 -0.74
CA LEU A 18 7.31 4.71 -0.10
C LEU A 18 8.12 3.86 0.88
N ASN A 19 9.30 3.40 0.47
CA ASN A 19 10.22 2.69 1.35
C ASN A 19 10.56 3.52 2.59
N GLY A 20 10.76 4.82 2.40
CA GLY A 20 11.15 5.75 3.47
C GLY A 20 10.15 5.81 4.61
N ILE A 21 8.84 5.75 4.33
CA ILE A 21 7.80 5.80 5.37
C ILE A 21 7.92 4.60 6.32
N ALA A 22 8.04 3.39 5.77
CA ALA A 22 8.21 2.17 6.58
C ALA A 22 9.58 2.11 7.25
N THR A 23 10.64 2.48 6.52
CA THR A 23 12.02 2.44 7.01
C THR A 23 12.24 3.47 8.12
N ALA A 24 11.70 4.67 8.02
CA ALA A 24 11.83 5.70 9.05
C ALA A 24 11.32 5.21 10.41
N SER A 25 10.09 4.72 10.46
CA SER A 25 9.50 4.18 11.68
C SER A 25 10.28 2.97 12.22
N THR A 26 10.75 2.10 11.32
CA THR A 26 11.56 0.92 11.69
C THR A 26 12.91 1.34 12.30
N MET A 27 13.65 2.23 11.61
CA MET A 27 14.97 2.71 12.08
C MET A 27 14.86 3.42 13.43
N HIS A 28 13.91 4.34 13.57
CA HIS A 28 13.65 5.04 14.82
C HIS A 28 13.37 4.05 15.96
N THR A 29 12.44 3.11 15.75
CA THR A 29 12.03 2.14 16.78
C THR A 29 13.18 1.24 17.19
N LEU A 30 13.90 0.65 16.24
CA LEU A 30 15.01 -0.26 16.55
C LEU A 30 16.21 0.46 17.16
N ASN A 31 16.51 1.69 16.72
CA ASN A 31 17.57 2.53 17.30
C ASN A 31 17.27 2.88 18.75
N LYS A 32 16.06 3.38 19.02
CA LYS A 32 15.61 3.76 20.37
C LYS A 32 15.68 2.60 21.37
N ARG A 33 15.50 1.38 20.92
CA ARG A 33 15.61 0.16 21.73
C ARG A 33 17.02 -0.43 21.80
N GLY A 34 18.01 0.17 21.12
CA GLY A 34 19.40 -0.29 21.11
C GLY A 34 19.65 -1.57 20.28
N ILE A 35 18.69 -1.96 19.44
CA ILE A 35 18.82 -3.17 18.61
C ILE A 35 19.84 -2.96 17.50
N LEU A 36 19.92 -1.76 16.90
CA LEU A 36 20.88 -1.49 15.84
C LEU A 36 22.33 -1.62 16.36
N ASP A 37 22.63 -1.07 17.53
CA ASP A 37 23.94 -1.21 18.17
C ASP A 37 24.25 -2.67 18.53
N TYR A 38 23.26 -3.38 19.03
CA TYR A 38 23.41 -4.80 19.35
C TYR A 38 23.74 -5.62 18.09
N LEU A 39 23.09 -5.37 16.95
CA LEU A 39 23.40 -6.02 15.66
C LEU A 39 24.85 -5.73 15.22
N ILE A 40 25.31 -4.48 15.34
CA ILE A 40 26.70 -4.11 15.03
C ILE A 40 27.69 -4.88 15.89
N GLN A 41 27.40 -5.02 17.19
CA GLN A 41 28.28 -5.73 18.16
C GLN A 41 28.31 -7.23 17.88
N GLN A 42 27.16 -7.86 17.63
CA GLN A 42 27.06 -9.31 17.47
C GLN A 42 27.46 -9.77 16.05
N LYS A 43 27.41 -8.88 15.07
CA LYS A 43 27.65 -9.12 13.63
C LYS A 43 26.66 -10.08 12.98
N LYS A 44 26.34 -11.20 13.62
CA LYS A 44 25.39 -12.22 13.19
C LYS A 44 24.64 -12.78 14.38
N VAL A 45 23.32 -12.82 14.32
CA VAL A 45 22.49 -13.22 15.46
C VAL A 45 21.14 -13.81 15.00
N ASP A 46 20.65 -14.81 15.76
CA ASP A 46 19.34 -15.41 15.57
C ASP A 46 18.22 -14.49 16.07
N ILE A 47 17.09 -14.46 15.34
CA ILE A 47 15.94 -13.62 15.68
C ILE A 47 15.36 -13.93 17.07
N GLY A 48 15.31 -15.21 17.47
CA GLY A 48 14.81 -15.62 18.77
C GLY A 48 15.71 -15.12 19.92
N ILE A 49 17.04 -15.04 19.70
CA ILE A 49 17.97 -14.45 20.66
C ILE A 49 17.70 -12.95 20.83
N ILE A 50 17.52 -12.22 19.71
CA ILE A 50 17.19 -10.78 19.75
C ILE A 50 15.86 -10.58 20.46
N SER A 51 14.82 -11.35 20.07
CA SER A 51 13.49 -11.28 20.65
C SER A 51 13.51 -11.47 22.17
N LYS A 52 14.19 -12.50 22.67
CA LYS A 52 14.34 -12.75 24.11
C LYS A 52 15.07 -11.62 24.82
N LYS A 53 16.22 -11.17 24.28
CA LYS A 53 17.04 -10.12 24.88
C LYS A 53 16.29 -8.81 25.07
N PHE A 54 15.47 -8.43 24.09
CA PHE A 54 14.76 -7.15 24.10
C PHE A 54 13.28 -7.28 24.48
N SER A 55 12.84 -8.46 24.92
CA SER A 55 11.42 -8.75 25.22
C SER A 55 10.49 -8.34 24.07
N ALA A 56 10.91 -8.64 22.84
CA ALA A 56 10.23 -8.24 21.61
C ALA A 56 9.34 -9.35 21.06
N SER A 57 8.27 -8.98 20.42
CA SER A 57 7.45 -9.85 19.58
C SER A 57 8.28 -10.37 18.40
N GLU A 58 8.61 -11.66 18.37
CA GLU A 58 9.51 -12.25 17.37
C GLU A 58 9.00 -12.04 15.95
N GLY A 59 7.68 -12.18 15.73
CA GLY A 59 7.09 -12.04 14.42
C GLY A 59 7.21 -10.62 13.86
N TYR A 60 6.82 -9.61 14.64
CA TYR A 60 6.89 -8.22 14.18
C TYR A 60 8.31 -7.69 14.12
N LEU A 61 9.18 -8.13 15.03
CA LEU A 61 10.62 -7.84 14.96
C LEU A 61 11.24 -8.43 13.68
N ASN A 62 10.85 -9.67 13.31
CA ASN A 62 11.30 -10.31 12.08
C ASN A 62 10.89 -9.50 10.83
N VAL A 63 9.66 -8.99 10.78
CA VAL A 63 9.19 -8.12 9.69
C VAL A 63 9.98 -6.81 9.65
N ALA A 64 10.23 -6.19 10.82
CA ALA A 64 10.99 -4.94 10.93
C ALA A 64 12.43 -5.12 10.42
N LEU A 65 13.13 -6.17 10.87
CA LEU A 65 14.50 -6.46 10.39
C LEU A 65 14.53 -6.82 8.90
N ARG A 66 13.50 -7.53 8.40
CA ARG A 66 13.37 -7.82 6.97
C ARG A 66 13.20 -6.55 6.13
N THR A 67 12.58 -5.51 6.68
CA THR A 67 12.51 -4.19 6.04
C THR A 67 13.90 -3.61 5.83
N LEU A 68 14.80 -3.70 6.81
CA LEU A 68 16.19 -3.24 6.66
C LEU A 68 16.98 -4.07 5.63
N CYS A 69 16.68 -5.37 5.51
CA CYS A 69 17.25 -6.20 4.45
C CYS A 69 16.82 -5.73 3.05
N SER A 70 15.56 -5.32 2.90
CA SER A 70 15.05 -4.79 1.62
C SER A 70 15.73 -3.48 1.20
N GLN A 71 16.29 -2.74 2.17
CA GLN A 71 17.08 -1.53 1.90
C GLN A 71 18.56 -1.84 1.60
N GLY A 72 18.99 -3.10 1.69
CA GLY A 72 20.38 -3.49 1.53
C GLY A 72 21.26 -3.22 2.76
N TRP A 73 20.66 -2.99 3.92
CA TRP A 73 21.36 -2.61 5.17
C TRP A 73 21.57 -3.77 6.14
N LEU A 74 20.96 -4.92 5.87
CA LEU A 74 21.15 -6.18 6.57
C LEU A 74 21.06 -7.33 5.58
N THR A 75 21.60 -8.49 5.97
CA THR A 75 21.46 -9.76 5.27
C THR A 75 20.63 -10.71 6.13
N GLN A 76 19.57 -11.27 5.57
CA GLN A 76 18.79 -12.34 6.18
C GLN A 76 19.30 -13.70 5.70
N ILE A 77 19.52 -14.62 6.62
CA ILE A 77 19.84 -16.02 6.33
C ILE A 77 18.72 -16.89 6.90
N GLN A 78 17.93 -17.47 5.99
CA GLN A 78 16.79 -18.30 6.33
C GLN A 78 17.15 -19.78 6.19
N ASN A 79 16.98 -20.57 7.26
CA ASN A 79 17.01 -22.02 7.20
C ASN A 79 15.61 -22.56 7.48
N ASN A 80 14.89 -22.92 6.42
CA ASN A 80 13.51 -23.41 6.52
C ASN A 80 13.44 -24.85 7.07
N THR A 81 14.52 -25.63 6.98
CA THR A 81 14.57 -26.99 7.54
C THR A 81 14.58 -26.95 9.07
N GLU A 82 15.39 -26.06 9.65
CA GLU A 82 15.51 -25.87 11.09
C GLU A 82 14.57 -24.79 11.62
N ASN A 83 13.83 -24.12 10.73
CA ASN A 83 12.97 -22.99 11.05
C ASN A 83 13.71 -21.85 11.78
N THR A 84 14.98 -21.59 11.42
CA THR A 84 15.80 -20.54 12.00
C THR A 84 15.95 -19.35 11.05
N VAL A 85 16.07 -18.16 11.62
CA VAL A 85 16.30 -16.91 10.88
C VAL A 85 17.43 -16.14 11.54
N LEU A 86 18.50 -15.94 10.80
CA LEU A 86 19.67 -15.17 11.25
C LEU A 86 19.71 -13.84 10.52
N TYR A 87 20.11 -12.80 11.22
CA TYR A 87 20.42 -11.49 10.67
C TYR A 87 21.90 -11.20 10.80
N GLU A 88 22.52 -10.79 9.72
CA GLU A 88 23.95 -10.51 9.63
C GLU A 88 24.15 -9.10 9.07
N ILE A 89 25.08 -8.36 9.69
CA ILE A 89 25.50 -7.06 9.16
C ILE A 89 26.28 -7.25 7.85
N ASN A 90 26.20 -6.24 6.98
CA ASN A 90 26.96 -6.16 5.74
C ASN A 90 27.75 -4.84 5.70
N GLU A 91 28.42 -4.56 4.58
CA GLU A 91 29.22 -3.35 4.37
C GLU A 91 28.43 -2.04 4.56
N ASN A 92 27.13 -2.05 4.31
CA ASN A 92 26.25 -0.89 4.39
C ASN A 92 25.73 -0.62 5.82
N SER A 93 25.65 -1.66 6.67
CA SER A 93 24.97 -1.62 7.96
C SER A 93 25.46 -0.51 8.88
N LYS A 94 26.79 -0.41 9.06
CA LYS A 94 27.38 0.57 9.97
C LYS A 94 27.08 2.01 9.55
N LEU A 95 27.17 2.30 8.25
CA LEU A 95 26.90 3.63 7.71
C LEU A 95 25.39 3.96 7.80
N ALA A 96 24.54 3.04 7.39
CA ALA A 96 23.10 3.24 7.41
C ALA A 96 22.56 3.43 8.85
N PHE A 97 23.03 2.60 9.78
CA PHE A 97 22.60 2.70 11.20
C PHE A 97 23.14 3.96 11.88
N GLY A 98 24.30 4.47 11.42
CA GLY A 98 24.82 5.76 11.87
C GLY A 98 23.90 6.96 11.56
N TYR A 99 22.98 6.82 10.60
CA TYR A 99 21.99 7.82 10.26
C TYR A 99 20.63 7.62 10.96
N ALA A 100 20.51 6.66 11.89
CA ALA A 100 19.21 6.31 12.49
C ALA A 100 18.53 7.48 13.21
N THR A 101 19.30 8.34 13.87
CA THR A 101 18.76 9.51 14.59
C THR A 101 18.15 10.56 13.68
N LEU A 102 18.51 10.61 12.39
CA LEU A 102 17.91 11.53 11.44
C LEU A 102 16.42 11.24 11.15
N TYR A 103 15.96 10.06 11.52
CA TYR A 103 14.56 9.68 11.37
C TYR A 103 13.67 10.14 12.53
N ASP A 104 14.23 10.60 13.65
CA ASP A 104 13.47 10.92 14.87
C ASP A 104 12.44 12.05 14.60
N ASP A 105 12.87 13.17 13.99
CA ASP A 105 11.99 14.29 13.67
C ASP A 105 10.95 13.94 12.61
N VAL A 106 11.35 13.10 11.67
CA VAL A 106 10.45 12.63 10.60
C VAL A 106 9.37 11.72 11.17
N VAL A 107 9.71 10.80 12.08
CA VAL A 107 8.73 9.93 12.75
C VAL A 107 7.80 10.75 13.64
N ASN A 108 8.32 11.78 14.31
CA ASN A 108 7.46 12.73 15.02
C ASN A 108 6.45 13.39 14.05
N LEU A 109 6.88 13.85 12.87
CA LEU A 109 5.97 14.38 11.84
C LEU A 109 4.90 13.34 11.42
N LEU A 110 5.29 12.07 11.26
CA LEU A 110 4.34 11.01 10.88
C LEU A 110 3.23 10.82 11.92
N THR A 111 3.50 11.06 13.22
CA THR A 111 2.47 10.99 14.28
C THR A 111 1.39 12.06 14.11
N TYR A 112 1.74 13.27 13.65
CA TYR A 112 0.76 14.30 13.27
C TYR A 112 0.05 13.93 11.97
N SER A 113 0.79 13.36 11.02
CA SER A 113 0.27 13.04 9.69
C SER A 113 -0.83 11.98 9.68
N VAL A 114 -0.88 11.09 10.69
CA VAL A 114 -2.00 10.15 10.89
C VAL A 114 -3.35 10.87 10.93
N LYS A 115 -3.39 12.09 11.42
CA LYS A 115 -4.62 12.87 11.58
C LYS A 115 -5.01 13.70 10.36
N PHE A 116 -4.13 13.85 9.36
CA PHE A 116 -4.36 14.68 8.18
C PHE A 116 -5.67 14.36 7.44
N PRO A 117 -6.10 13.10 7.29
CA PRO A 117 -7.37 12.79 6.63
C PRO A 117 -8.59 13.38 7.33
N ILE A 118 -8.54 13.56 8.65
CA ILE A 118 -9.65 13.99 9.49
C ILE A 118 -9.54 15.48 9.84
N GLU A 119 -8.38 15.91 10.32
CA GLU A 119 -8.16 17.25 10.89
C GLU A 119 -7.51 18.23 9.89
N GLY A 120 -6.95 17.71 8.78
CA GLY A 120 -6.07 18.48 7.91
C GLY A 120 -4.72 18.76 8.59
N ILE A 121 -3.95 19.73 8.07
CA ILE A 121 -2.68 20.14 8.67
C ILE A 121 -2.96 21.16 9.76
N THR A 122 -2.77 20.78 11.02
CA THR A 122 -2.97 21.66 12.19
C THR A 122 -1.79 22.61 12.38
N SER A 123 -1.93 23.63 13.25
CA SER A 123 -0.87 24.58 13.56
C SER A 123 0.39 23.90 14.10
N ASP A 124 0.22 22.91 14.99
CA ASP A 124 1.35 22.16 15.56
C ASP A 124 2.05 21.34 14.47
N ALA A 125 1.28 20.72 13.55
CA ALA A 125 1.84 20.00 12.42
C ALA A 125 2.65 20.93 11.49
N PHE A 126 2.20 22.15 11.25
CA PHE A 126 2.97 23.15 10.47
C PHE A 126 4.30 23.49 11.12
N TYR A 127 4.35 23.61 12.46
CA TYR A 127 5.59 23.87 13.17
C TYR A 127 6.60 22.71 12.98
N VAL A 128 6.13 21.47 13.12
CA VAL A 128 6.97 20.30 12.91
C VAL A 128 7.41 20.18 11.45
N LEU A 129 6.53 20.46 10.49
CA LEU A 129 6.86 20.50 9.06
C LEU A 129 7.94 21.54 8.75
N ASP A 130 7.83 22.76 9.28
CA ASP A 130 8.81 23.84 9.03
C ASP A 130 10.21 23.45 9.49
N ASN A 131 10.33 22.80 10.66
CA ASN A 131 11.61 22.29 11.14
C ASN A 131 12.18 21.23 10.19
N ASN A 132 11.37 20.23 9.81
CA ASN A 132 11.80 19.22 8.84
C ASN A 132 12.19 19.82 7.49
N PHE A 133 11.48 20.86 7.01
CA PHE A 133 11.82 21.55 5.76
C PHE A 133 13.17 22.26 5.84
N LYS A 134 13.45 22.92 6.96
CA LYS A 134 14.73 23.61 7.20
C LYS A 134 15.90 22.63 7.23
N ASP A 135 15.73 21.50 7.93
CA ASP A 135 16.78 20.49 8.04
C ASP A 135 16.99 19.75 6.72
N TYR A 136 15.91 19.42 6.00
CA TYR A 136 16.01 18.82 4.68
C TYR A 136 16.72 19.73 3.67
N LYS A 137 16.44 21.04 3.67
CA LYS A 137 17.12 22.01 2.79
C LYS A 137 18.64 22.09 3.04
N ARG A 138 19.09 21.73 4.24
CA ARG A 138 20.51 21.62 4.64
C ARG A 138 21.05 20.20 4.52
N ASN A 139 20.29 19.29 3.89
CA ASN A 139 20.58 17.85 3.78
C ASN A 139 20.85 17.17 5.15
N TYR A 140 20.25 17.68 6.25
CA TYR A 140 20.54 17.22 7.61
C TYR A 140 22.04 17.19 7.95
N GLY A 141 22.83 18.06 7.31
CA GLY A 141 24.31 18.06 7.46
C GLY A 141 25.04 16.92 6.76
N ILE A 142 24.35 16.05 6.04
CA ILE A 142 24.95 14.97 5.27
C ILE A 142 25.79 15.53 4.13
N LYS A 143 27.02 15.00 4.01
CA LYS A 143 27.99 15.34 2.94
C LYS A 143 28.15 14.17 1.95
N ASN A 144 28.78 14.44 0.83
CA ASN A 144 29.14 13.42 -0.18
C ASN A 144 27.95 12.63 -0.76
N ILE A 145 26.82 13.31 -0.98
CA ILE A 145 25.61 12.72 -1.51
C ILE A 145 25.81 12.44 -3.00
N THR A 146 25.86 11.16 -3.37
CA THR A 146 25.92 10.73 -4.77
C THR A 146 24.71 9.85 -5.10
N PRO A 147 24.25 9.82 -6.36
CA PRO A 147 23.17 8.92 -6.75
C PRO A 147 23.46 7.48 -6.33
N ASN A 148 22.47 6.85 -5.68
CA ASN A 148 22.53 5.47 -5.15
C ASN A 148 23.43 5.26 -3.91
N SER A 149 24.05 6.30 -3.34
CA SER A 149 24.69 6.17 -2.02
C SER A 149 23.67 5.98 -0.92
N ILE A 150 24.10 5.50 0.25
CA ILE A 150 23.25 5.36 1.43
C ILE A 150 22.74 6.73 1.90
N GLU A 151 23.57 7.76 1.84
CA GLU A 151 23.23 9.15 2.13
C GLU A 151 22.07 9.64 1.26
N TYR A 152 22.15 9.38 -0.04
CA TYR A 152 21.07 9.71 -0.97
C TYR A 152 19.80 8.91 -0.66
N GLN A 153 19.92 7.63 -0.35
CA GLN A 153 18.81 6.76 0.03
C GLN A 153 18.11 7.28 1.29
N VAL A 154 18.87 7.59 2.36
CA VAL A 154 18.36 8.15 3.61
C VAL A 154 17.62 9.47 3.37
N LEU A 155 18.20 10.39 2.59
CA LEU A 155 17.54 11.66 2.25
C LEU A 155 16.24 11.44 1.47
N LYS A 156 16.19 10.46 0.56
CA LYS A 156 14.96 10.15 -0.17
C LYS A 156 13.92 9.47 0.70
N HIS A 157 14.30 8.69 1.69
CA HIS A 157 13.39 8.19 2.72
C HIS A 157 12.75 9.34 3.50
N ILE A 158 13.55 10.27 3.99
CA ILE A 158 13.09 11.44 4.73
C ILE A 158 12.18 12.32 3.86
N GLU A 159 12.60 12.61 2.60
CA GLU A 159 11.75 13.35 1.64
C GLU A 159 10.38 12.68 1.49
N GLY A 160 10.37 11.35 1.32
CA GLY A 160 9.13 10.57 1.18
C GLY A 160 8.21 10.69 2.38
N ALA A 161 8.76 10.56 3.59
CA ALA A 161 8.00 10.69 4.83
C ALA A 161 7.43 12.10 5.03
N ILE A 162 8.12 13.14 4.55
CA ILE A 162 7.64 14.54 4.57
C ILE A 162 6.55 14.75 3.53
N VAL A 163 6.80 14.38 2.25
CA VAL A 163 5.92 14.79 1.15
C VAL A 163 4.70 13.89 0.97
N ALA A 164 4.82 12.59 1.26
CA ALA A 164 3.77 11.65 0.92
C ALA A 164 2.42 11.90 1.63
N PRO A 165 2.36 12.17 2.95
CA PRO A 165 1.11 12.49 3.62
C PRO A 165 0.44 13.75 3.05
N ILE A 166 1.24 14.75 2.66
CA ILE A 166 0.75 16.01 2.07
C ILE A 166 0.19 15.75 0.67
N ILE A 167 0.91 14.99 -0.17
CA ILE A 167 0.46 14.65 -1.52
C ILE A 167 -0.86 13.90 -1.47
N VAL A 168 -0.98 12.93 -0.55
CA VAL A 168 -2.20 12.14 -0.40
C VAL A 168 -3.35 13.03 0.06
N LEU A 169 -3.13 13.91 1.04
CA LEU A 169 -4.14 14.87 1.51
C LEU A 169 -4.65 15.75 0.35
N LEU A 170 -3.74 16.33 -0.43
CA LEU A 170 -4.09 17.17 -1.57
C LEU A 170 -4.77 16.39 -2.70
N GLY A 171 -4.32 15.14 -2.94
CA GLY A 171 -4.87 14.25 -3.95
C GLY A 171 -6.29 13.79 -3.64
N VAL A 172 -6.54 13.31 -2.42
CA VAL A 172 -7.87 12.87 -1.96
C VAL A 172 -8.88 14.02 -2.01
N ASN A 173 -8.47 15.23 -1.67
CA ASN A 173 -9.32 16.42 -1.73
C ASN A 173 -9.52 16.99 -3.15
N GLY A 174 -9.00 16.32 -4.18
CA GLY A 174 -9.18 16.71 -5.58
C GLY A 174 -8.43 17.98 -6.00
N LEU A 175 -7.55 18.51 -5.13
CA LEU A 175 -6.88 19.80 -5.39
C LEU A 175 -5.94 19.76 -6.59
N PHE A 176 -5.33 18.60 -6.86
CA PHE A 176 -4.49 18.44 -8.05
C PHE A 176 -5.27 18.47 -9.36
N HIS A 177 -6.51 18.02 -9.37
CA HIS A 177 -7.37 18.08 -10.57
C HIS A 177 -7.83 19.50 -10.87
N LYS A 178 -8.09 20.31 -9.83
CA LYS A 178 -8.56 21.69 -9.99
C LYS A 178 -7.53 22.58 -10.67
N TYR A 179 -6.24 22.36 -10.41
CA TYR A 179 -5.14 23.21 -10.92
C TYR A 179 -4.27 22.51 -11.96
N PHE A 180 -4.84 21.53 -12.61
CA PHE A 180 -4.23 20.83 -13.71
C PHE A 180 -4.15 21.75 -14.96
N MET A 181 -3.10 21.56 -15.78
CA MET A 181 -2.93 22.25 -17.07
C MET A 181 -2.76 23.78 -16.98
N GLU A 182 -1.62 24.22 -16.51
CA GLU A 182 -1.15 25.61 -16.60
C GLU A 182 -1.82 26.66 -15.69
N ALA A 183 -2.89 26.33 -14.99
CA ALA A 183 -3.47 27.24 -14.02
C ALA A 183 -2.49 27.54 -12.87
N SER A 184 -2.34 28.78 -12.51
CA SER A 184 -1.67 29.19 -11.28
C SER A 184 -2.66 29.23 -10.12
N PHE A 185 -2.17 29.02 -8.91
CA PHE A 185 -2.96 29.00 -7.68
C PHE A 185 -2.24 29.72 -6.54
N ARG A 186 -2.98 30.04 -5.49
CA ARG A 186 -2.47 30.69 -4.28
C ARG A 186 -2.69 29.80 -3.07
N ALA A 187 -1.92 30.00 -2.00
CA ALA A 187 -2.02 29.21 -0.78
C ALA A 187 -3.41 29.23 -0.14
N GLN A 188 -4.11 30.36 -0.20
CA GLN A 188 -5.47 30.53 0.33
C GLN A 188 -6.53 29.68 -0.36
N GLU A 189 -6.26 29.19 -1.57
CA GLU A 189 -7.15 28.32 -2.30
C GLU A 189 -7.09 26.86 -1.81
N PHE A 190 -6.04 26.52 -1.07
CA PHE A 190 -5.77 25.17 -0.59
C PHE A 190 -6.05 24.99 0.89
N HIS A 191 -5.83 26.02 1.71
CA HIS A 191 -5.87 25.85 3.15
C HIS A 191 -6.38 27.13 3.86
N LYS A 192 -7.17 26.91 4.94
CA LYS A 192 -7.70 27.99 5.78
C LYS A 192 -6.63 28.83 6.52
N ASN A 193 -5.41 28.27 6.67
CA ASN A 193 -4.24 28.97 7.18
C ASN A 193 -3.21 29.14 6.05
N PRO A 194 -3.38 30.11 5.14
CA PRO A 194 -2.54 30.27 3.96
C PRO A 194 -1.10 30.62 4.27
N GLU A 195 -0.83 31.37 5.34
CA GLU A 195 0.52 31.78 5.70
C GLU A 195 1.40 30.58 6.06
N ASN A 196 0.89 29.65 6.87
CA ASN A 196 1.61 28.43 7.16
C ASN A 196 1.66 27.50 5.94
N PHE A 197 0.60 27.46 5.13
CA PHE A 197 0.58 26.59 3.94
C PHE A 197 1.54 27.07 2.84
N LYS A 198 1.89 28.36 2.79
CA LYS A 198 2.97 28.90 1.92
C LYS A 198 4.30 28.17 2.15
N GLN A 199 4.62 27.81 3.40
CA GLN A 199 5.85 27.07 3.71
C GLN A 199 5.88 25.70 3.03
N VAL A 200 4.73 24.99 3.00
CA VAL A 200 4.58 23.72 2.28
C VAL A 200 4.79 23.92 0.78
N LEU A 201 4.15 24.91 0.20
CA LEU A 201 4.29 25.22 -1.23
C LEU A 201 5.72 25.63 -1.58
N ASP A 202 6.38 26.42 -0.73
CA ASP A 202 7.77 26.83 -0.91
C ASP A 202 8.76 25.66 -0.76
N PHE A 203 8.41 24.65 0.04
CA PHE A 203 9.17 23.40 0.07
C PHE A 203 9.01 22.61 -1.23
N PHE A 204 7.82 22.55 -1.79
CA PHE A 204 7.62 21.94 -3.10
C PHE A 204 8.29 22.72 -4.24
N VAL A 205 8.43 24.06 -4.12
CA VAL A 205 9.27 24.86 -5.03
C VAL A 205 10.73 24.45 -4.91
N PHE A 206 11.26 24.31 -3.69
CA PHE A 206 12.61 23.82 -3.45
C PHE A 206 12.86 22.43 -4.05
N LEU A 207 11.88 21.53 -3.97
CA LEU A 207 11.96 20.22 -4.62
C LEU A 207 11.80 20.27 -6.15
N GLY A 208 11.51 21.45 -6.71
CA GLY A 208 11.30 21.64 -8.15
C GLY A 208 9.96 21.12 -8.67
N TRP A 209 8.96 20.98 -7.79
CA TRP A 209 7.61 20.54 -8.18
C TRP A 209 6.72 21.69 -8.60
N PHE A 210 6.96 22.87 -8.02
CA PHE A 210 6.28 24.10 -8.39
C PHE A 210 7.28 25.18 -8.83
N GLN A 211 6.78 26.12 -9.62
CA GLN A 211 7.39 27.42 -9.87
C GLN A 211 6.58 28.45 -9.11
N LYS A 212 7.27 29.41 -8.50
CA LYS A 212 6.65 30.54 -7.76
C LYS A 212 6.84 31.82 -8.55
N ASN A 213 5.76 32.58 -8.71
CA ASN A 213 5.79 33.95 -9.24
C ASN A 213 5.00 34.83 -8.29
N ARG A 214 5.71 35.66 -7.51
CA ARG A 214 5.13 36.46 -6.40
C ARG A 214 4.35 35.57 -5.43
N ASP A 215 3.03 35.70 -5.36
CA ASP A 215 2.15 34.92 -4.47
C ASP A 215 1.44 33.76 -5.15
N THR A 216 1.78 33.49 -6.40
CA THR A 216 1.17 32.40 -7.17
C THR A 216 2.15 31.25 -7.42
N TYR A 217 1.61 30.05 -7.47
CA TYR A 217 2.35 28.80 -7.71
C TYR A 217 1.79 28.12 -8.96
N ARG A 218 2.66 27.45 -9.69
CA ARG A 218 2.31 26.69 -10.89
C ARG A 218 3.07 25.36 -10.90
N PHE A 219 2.44 24.31 -11.36
CA PHE A 219 3.12 23.02 -11.53
C PHE A 219 4.24 23.11 -12.55
N THR A 220 5.38 22.50 -12.21
CA THR A 220 6.38 22.07 -13.20
C THR A 220 5.96 20.72 -13.82
N GLU A 221 6.62 20.28 -14.88
CA GLU A 221 6.41 18.93 -15.42
C GLU A 221 6.75 17.85 -14.39
N LYS A 222 7.75 18.08 -13.52
CA LYS A 222 8.08 17.19 -12.41
C LYS A 222 6.95 17.16 -11.39
N GLY A 223 6.41 18.32 -11.00
CA GLY A 223 5.27 18.40 -10.07
C GLY A 223 4.03 17.72 -10.63
N LEU A 224 3.70 17.92 -11.90
CA LEU A 224 2.61 17.22 -12.57
C LEU A 224 2.81 15.71 -12.61
N PHE A 225 4.05 15.24 -12.76
CA PHE A 225 4.35 13.82 -12.73
C PHE A 225 3.97 13.18 -11.39
N PHE A 226 4.31 13.84 -10.26
CA PHE A 226 3.97 13.36 -8.93
C PHE A 226 2.48 13.53 -8.61
N ALA A 227 1.88 14.67 -8.95
CA ALA A 227 0.46 14.93 -8.73
C ALA A 227 -0.44 13.90 -9.42
N LYS A 228 -0.15 13.57 -10.68
CA LYS A 228 -0.86 12.51 -11.43
C LYS A 228 -0.70 11.11 -10.84
N ARG A 229 0.25 10.93 -9.92
CA ARG A 229 0.55 9.65 -9.25
C ARG A 229 0.36 9.73 -7.75
N ALA A 230 -0.40 10.70 -7.27
CA ALA A 230 -0.70 10.85 -5.85
C ALA A 230 -1.27 9.56 -5.24
N THR A 231 -2.10 8.82 -5.99
CA THR A 231 -2.66 7.53 -5.58
C THR A 231 -1.57 6.48 -5.27
N ALA A 232 -0.41 6.53 -5.92
CA ALA A 232 0.69 5.61 -5.64
C ALA A 232 1.21 5.71 -4.19
N TYR A 233 1.03 6.86 -3.54
CA TYR A 233 1.37 7.05 -2.13
C TYR A 233 0.26 6.59 -1.18
N GLY A 234 -0.99 6.53 -1.65
CA GLY A 234 -2.18 6.34 -0.83
C GLY A 234 -2.15 5.05 -0.01
N VAL A 235 -1.72 3.93 -0.60
CA VAL A 235 -1.65 2.64 0.11
C VAL A 235 -0.68 2.73 1.29
N THR A 236 0.57 3.16 1.07
CA THR A 236 1.56 3.21 2.15
C THR A 236 1.19 4.24 3.22
N VAL A 237 0.72 5.43 2.83
CA VAL A 237 0.29 6.48 3.77
C VAL A 237 -0.91 6.04 4.59
N SER A 238 -1.81 5.24 4.03
CA SER A 238 -2.97 4.71 4.78
C SER A 238 -2.58 3.84 5.98
N TYR A 239 -1.39 3.24 5.98
CA TYR A 239 -0.86 2.45 7.09
C TYR A 239 -0.05 3.26 8.11
N LEU A 240 -0.07 4.59 8.07
CA LEU A 240 0.56 5.42 9.11
C LEU A 240 0.14 5.05 10.52
N PRO A 241 -1.13 4.68 10.81
CA PRO A 241 -1.51 4.19 12.13
C PRO A 241 -0.68 2.98 12.60
N THR A 242 -0.33 2.07 11.68
CA THR A 242 0.56 0.95 11.98
C THR A 242 2.00 1.40 12.18
N PHE A 243 2.54 2.22 11.28
CA PHE A 243 3.93 2.65 11.34
C PHE A 243 4.25 3.50 12.57
N THR A 244 3.33 4.34 13.02
CA THR A 244 3.51 5.16 14.23
C THR A 244 3.35 4.37 15.53
N ASN A 245 2.84 3.14 15.47
CA ASN A 245 2.68 2.25 16.63
C ASN A 245 3.67 1.07 16.62
N LEU A 246 4.74 1.09 15.80
CA LEU A 246 5.70 -0.03 15.73
C LEU A 246 6.33 -0.37 17.06
N ASP A 247 6.70 0.61 17.88
CA ASP A 247 7.27 0.37 19.20
C ASP A 247 6.32 -0.44 20.08
N HIS A 248 5.04 -0.06 20.08
CA HIS A 248 4.02 -0.80 20.85
C HIS A 248 3.80 -2.21 20.30
N LEU A 249 3.69 -2.36 19.00
CA LEU A 249 3.46 -3.66 18.34
C LEU A 249 4.60 -4.64 18.61
N ILE A 250 5.83 -4.15 18.57
CA ILE A 250 7.02 -5.00 18.71
C ILE A 250 7.33 -5.29 20.19
N PHE A 251 7.22 -4.30 21.11
CA PHE A 251 7.79 -4.41 22.45
C PHE A 251 6.79 -4.43 23.61
N THR A 252 5.54 -4.04 23.40
CA THR A 252 4.58 -3.95 24.50
C THR A 252 3.27 -4.68 24.25
N ASN A 253 2.57 -4.35 23.16
CA ASN A 253 1.24 -4.90 22.90
C ASN A 253 1.02 -5.19 21.40
N PRO A 254 1.21 -6.42 20.92
CA PRO A 254 1.01 -6.80 19.53
C PRO A 254 -0.45 -6.66 19.07
N PHE A 255 -1.39 -6.43 20.00
CA PHE A 255 -2.84 -6.31 19.72
C PHE A 255 -3.35 -4.88 19.78
N ILE A 256 -2.48 -3.87 19.97
CA ILE A 256 -2.90 -2.47 20.22
C ILE A 256 -3.81 -1.90 19.11
N LEU A 257 -3.61 -2.33 17.87
CA LEU A 257 -4.38 -1.90 16.70
C LEU A 257 -5.52 -2.87 16.33
N LYS A 258 -5.70 -3.96 17.08
CA LYS A 258 -6.77 -4.93 16.82
C LYS A 258 -8.10 -4.34 17.28
N PRO A 259 -9.17 -4.40 16.45
CA PRO A 259 -10.51 -4.05 16.90
C PRO A 259 -10.94 -4.93 18.07
N LYS A 260 -11.68 -4.38 19.03
CA LYS A 260 -12.23 -5.16 20.15
C LYS A 260 -13.42 -6.00 19.72
N LEU A 261 -14.26 -5.45 18.86
CA LEU A 261 -15.42 -6.10 18.27
C LEU A 261 -15.24 -6.16 16.74
N VAL A 262 -15.86 -7.12 16.09
CA VAL A 262 -15.87 -7.25 14.62
C VAL A 262 -16.48 -6.01 13.94
N THR A 263 -17.41 -5.34 14.63
CA THR A 263 -18.08 -4.13 14.18
C THR A 263 -17.30 -2.84 14.41
N ASP A 264 -16.20 -2.89 15.18
CA ASP A 264 -15.38 -1.71 15.43
C ASP A 264 -14.63 -1.31 14.16
N PRO A 265 -14.39 0.00 13.98
CA PRO A 265 -13.55 0.49 12.87
C PRO A 265 -12.12 -0.09 12.94
N GLU A 266 -11.56 -0.35 11.80
CA GLU A 266 -10.14 -0.72 11.69
C GLU A 266 -9.25 0.41 12.23
N LYS A 267 -8.27 0.05 13.07
CA LYS A 267 -7.35 1.00 13.70
C LYS A 267 -5.96 1.00 13.06
N HIS A 268 -5.64 -0.03 12.30
CA HIS A 268 -4.31 -0.22 11.70
C HIS A 268 -4.13 0.49 10.36
N VAL A 269 -5.24 0.92 9.75
CA VAL A 269 -5.25 1.49 8.40
C VAL A 269 -6.39 2.50 8.23
N HIS A 270 -6.15 3.58 7.50
CA HIS A 270 -7.19 4.46 6.99
C HIS A 270 -7.80 3.85 5.72
N ARG A 271 -8.87 3.08 5.85
CA ARG A 271 -9.39 2.23 4.78
C ARG A 271 -9.86 3.00 3.53
N GLU A 272 -10.54 4.11 3.68
CA GLU A 272 -11.00 4.91 2.53
C GLU A 272 -9.82 5.42 1.69
N MET A 273 -8.75 5.87 2.35
CA MET A 273 -7.52 6.29 1.68
C MET A 273 -6.81 5.10 1.01
N ASN A 274 -6.82 3.93 1.65
CA ASN A 274 -6.24 2.71 1.09
C ASN A 274 -6.95 2.32 -0.21
N VAL A 275 -8.29 2.31 -0.20
CA VAL A 275 -9.12 2.02 -1.38
C VAL A 275 -8.89 3.05 -2.50
N TRP A 276 -8.81 4.34 -2.16
CA TRP A 276 -8.49 5.39 -3.12
C TRP A 276 -7.11 5.19 -3.74
N GLY A 277 -6.11 4.89 -2.93
CA GLY A 277 -4.73 4.68 -3.38
C GLY A 277 -4.58 3.45 -4.25
N SER A 278 -5.12 2.30 -3.81
CA SER A 278 -5.01 1.03 -4.53
C SER A 278 -5.72 1.08 -5.89
N GLY A 279 -6.95 1.58 -5.94
CA GLY A 279 -7.70 1.68 -7.18
C GLY A 279 -7.01 2.54 -8.25
N GLY A 280 -6.45 3.69 -7.86
CA GLY A 280 -5.72 4.54 -8.80
C GLY A 280 -4.35 3.98 -9.22
N ALA A 281 -3.65 3.27 -8.33
CA ALA A 281 -2.35 2.67 -8.64
C ALA A 281 -2.50 1.44 -9.55
N HIS A 282 -3.50 0.60 -9.30
CA HIS A 282 -3.69 -0.66 -10.03
C HIS A 282 -4.23 -0.46 -11.46
N SER A 283 -4.96 0.62 -11.72
CA SER A 283 -5.53 0.90 -13.05
C SER A 283 -4.51 0.87 -14.20
N THR A 284 -3.23 1.11 -13.90
CA THR A 284 -2.15 1.05 -14.90
C THR A 284 -1.84 -0.38 -15.38
N TYR A 285 -2.28 -1.39 -14.63
CA TYR A 285 -2.06 -2.81 -14.93
C TYR A 285 -3.26 -3.50 -15.59
N PHE A 286 -4.43 -2.89 -15.58
CA PHE A 286 -5.66 -3.52 -16.07
C PHE A 286 -5.56 -3.96 -17.53
N LYS A 287 -4.92 -3.17 -18.38
CA LYS A 287 -4.74 -3.48 -19.81
C LYS A 287 -4.00 -4.80 -20.10
N VAL A 288 -3.29 -5.34 -19.12
CA VAL A 288 -2.53 -6.61 -19.30
C VAL A 288 -3.48 -7.78 -19.56
N ILE A 289 -4.74 -7.71 -19.09
CA ILE A 289 -5.72 -8.78 -19.25
C ILE A 289 -6.67 -8.58 -20.43
N ASP A 290 -6.60 -7.45 -21.14
CA ASP A 290 -7.56 -7.12 -22.21
C ASP A 290 -7.67 -8.24 -23.25
N ASP A 291 -6.54 -8.77 -23.73
CA ASP A 291 -6.53 -9.86 -24.70
C ASP A 291 -7.19 -11.13 -24.16
N ILE A 292 -7.03 -11.42 -22.85
CA ILE A 292 -7.68 -12.57 -22.21
C ILE A 292 -9.19 -12.41 -22.22
N ILE A 293 -9.67 -11.23 -21.80
CA ILE A 293 -11.10 -10.89 -21.77
C ILE A 293 -11.70 -10.93 -23.17
N ILE A 294 -11.04 -10.33 -24.16
CA ILE A 294 -11.48 -10.32 -25.55
C ILE A 294 -11.58 -11.75 -26.08
N ASN A 295 -10.60 -12.60 -25.81
CA ASN A 295 -10.61 -14.01 -26.25
C ASN A 295 -11.76 -14.80 -25.61
N ILE A 296 -12.07 -14.58 -24.34
CA ILE A 296 -13.16 -15.27 -23.64
C ILE A 296 -14.52 -14.85 -24.22
N PHE A 297 -14.75 -13.53 -24.36
CA PHE A 297 -16.07 -13.00 -24.76
C PHE A 297 -16.27 -12.88 -26.28
N ASN A 298 -15.33 -13.39 -27.08
CA ASN A 298 -15.50 -13.65 -28.52
C ASN A 298 -15.78 -15.12 -28.87
N LYS A 299 -15.83 -16.02 -27.89
CA LYS A 299 -16.25 -17.41 -28.08
C LYS A 299 -17.76 -17.51 -28.40
N PRO A 300 -18.27 -18.66 -28.87
CA PRO A 300 -19.71 -18.92 -28.89
C PRO A 300 -20.36 -18.65 -27.53
N ILE A 301 -21.60 -18.14 -27.53
CA ILE A 301 -22.26 -17.65 -26.32
C ILE A 301 -22.39 -18.71 -25.23
N GLU A 302 -22.59 -19.96 -25.61
CA GLU A 302 -22.70 -21.14 -24.75
C GLU A 302 -21.39 -21.51 -24.06
N GLU A 303 -20.26 -21.06 -24.59
CA GLU A 303 -18.91 -21.24 -24.03
C GLU A 303 -18.44 -20.03 -23.20
N GLN A 304 -19.24 -18.97 -23.16
CA GLN A 304 -18.90 -17.76 -22.41
C GLN A 304 -19.40 -17.83 -20.96
N PRO A 305 -18.73 -17.15 -20.02
CA PRO A 305 -19.30 -16.91 -18.71
C PRO A 305 -20.55 -16.04 -18.81
N LYS A 306 -21.53 -16.26 -17.93
CA LYS A 306 -22.75 -15.44 -17.85
C LYS A 306 -22.48 -14.03 -17.34
N GLY A 307 -21.33 -13.84 -16.69
CA GLY A 307 -20.96 -12.57 -16.12
C GLY A 307 -19.58 -12.61 -15.48
N ILE A 308 -19.29 -11.63 -14.63
CA ILE A 308 -18.00 -11.44 -13.96
C ILE A 308 -18.24 -11.25 -12.47
N LEU A 309 -17.45 -11.92 -11.65
CA LEU A 309 -17.26 -11.57 -10.23
C LEU A 309 -15.88 -10.96 -10.06
N ASP A 310 -15.81 -9.73 -9.55
CA ASP A 310 -14.57 -9.11 -9.03
C ASP A 310 -14.55 -9.24 -7.51
N MET A 311 -13.75 -10.19 -7.02
CA MET A 311 -13.54 -10.41 -5.59
C MET A 311 -12.43 -9.49 -5.07
N GLY A 312 -12.79 -8.57 -4.15
CA GLY A 312 -11.95 -7.48 -3.72
C GLY A 312 -12.08 -6.27 -4.65
N CYS A 313 -13.31 -5.94 -5.02
CA CYS A 313 -13.63 -4.93 -6.03
C CYS A 313 -13.16 -3.51 -5.71
N GLY A 314 -12.78 -3.23 -4.45
CA GLY A 314 -12.17 -1.98 -4.01
C GLY A 314 -13.03 -0.75 -4.33
N ASN A 315 -12.66 0.00 -5.37
CA ASN A 315 -13.43 1.16 -5.84
C ASN A 315 -14.22 0.90 -7.13
N GLY A 316 -14.27 -0.35 -7.60
CA GLY A 316 -14.99 -0.75 -8.81
C GLY A 316 -14.30 -0.42 -10.14
N ALA A 317 -13.09 0.13 -10.09
CA ALA A 317 -12.39 0.54 -11.31
C ALA A 317 -12.07 -0.64 -12.24
N PHE A 318 -11.83 -1.83 -11.69
CA PHE A 318 -11.54 -3.01 -12.48
C PHE A 318 -12.78 -3.58 -13.16
N ILE A 319 -13.92 -3.64 -12.48
CA ILE A 319 -15.21 -4.02 -13.07
C ILE A 319 -15.55 -3.09 -14.24
N LYS A 320 -15.41 -1.78 -14.02
CA LYS A 320 -15.62 -0.78 -15.08
C LYS A 320 -14.72 -1.05 -16.27
N HIS A 321 -13.42 -1.25 -16.05
CA HIS A 321 -12.48 -1.53 -17.14
C HIS A 321 -12.83 -2.78 -17.94
N ILE A 322 -13.13 -3.90 -17.26
CA ILE A 322 -13.51 -5.15 -17.93
C ILE A 322 -14.82 -4.98 -18.72
N PHE A 323 -15.81 -4.31 -18.12
CA PHE A 323 -17.07 -4.03 -18.80
C PHE A 323 -16.84 -3.23 -20.08
N GLU A 324 -16.07 -2.13 -20.03
CA GLU A 324 -15.72 -1.31 -21.20
C GLU A 324 -14.98 -2.14 -22.27
N VAL A 325 -14.06 -3.03 -21.88
CA VAL A 325 -13.37 -3.93 -22.83
C VAL A 325 -14.38 -4.88 -23.51
N ILE A 326 -15.32 -5.45 -22.77
CA ILE A 326 -16.33 -6.35 -23.33
C ILE A 326 -17.27 -5.57 -24.25
N GLU A 327 -17.80 -4.45 -23.80
CA GLU A 327 -18.75 -3.62 -24.54
C GLU A 327 -18.20 -3.14 -25.88
N TYR A 328 -16.96 -2.62 -25.89
CA TYR A 328 -16.40 -1.97 -27.08
C TYR A 328 -15.53 -2.87 -27.95
N HIS A 329 -15.00 -3.98 -27.42
CA HIS A 329 -13.99 -4.77 -28.13
C HIS A 329 -14.34 -6.24 -28.34
N THR A 330 -15.56 -6.69 -27.96
CA THR A 330 -15.96 -8.10 -28.12
C THR A 330 -17.25 -8.30 -28.89
N LEU A 331 -17.48 -9.54 -29.35
CA LEU A 331 -18.77 -9.93 -29.95
C LEU A 331 -19.90 -9.89 -28.91
N ARG A 332 -19.61 -10.21 -27.64
CA ARG A 332 -20.59 -10.12 -26.57
C ARG A 332 -21.12 -8.70 -26.39
N GLY A 333 -20.28 -7.68 -26.53
CA GLY A 333 -20.68 -6.28 -26.43
C GLY A 333 -21.75 -5.87 -27.44
N LYS A 334 -21.78 -6.53 -28.60
CA LYS A 334 -22.77 -6.26 -29.66
C LYS A 334 -24.17 -6.85 -29.40
N ILE A 335 -24.29 -7.75 -28.43
CA ILE A 335 -25.51 -8.51 -28.13
C ILE A 335 -25.87 -8.42 -26.63
N LEU A 336 -25.44 -7.36 -25.93
CA LEU A 336 -25.73 -7.21 -24.49
C LEU A 336 -27.22 -7.08 -24.19
N ASP A 337 -28.01 -6.56 -25.13
CA ASP A 337 -29.47 -6.46 -24.99
C ASP A 337 -30.16 -7.83 -25.00
N GLU A 338 -29.65 -8.77 -25.80
CA GLU A 338 -30.18 -10.14 -25.89
C GLU A 338 -29.57 -11.06 -24.81
N TYR A 339 -28.30 -10.88 -24.54
CA TYR A 339 -27.52 -11.64 -23.57
C TYR A 339 -26.83 -10.70 -22.57
N PRO A 340 -27.56 -10.21 -21.56
CA PRO A 340 -27.00 -9.29 -20.58
C PRO A 340 -25.85 -9.91 -19.81
N LEU A 341 -24.88 -9.06 -19.42
CA LEU A 341 -23.73 -9.47 -18.64
C LEU A 341 -24.01 -9.25 -17.16
N LEU A 342 -23.93 -10.30 -16.37
CA LEU A 342 -24.04 -10.21 -14.90
C LEU A 342 -22.73 -9.68 -14.33
N LEU A 343 -22.77 -8.51 -13.69
CA LEU A 343 -21.62 -7.93 -13.02
C LEU A 343 -21.80 -7.99 -11.51
N VAL A 344 -20.82 -8.57 -10.81
CA VAL A 344 -20.82 -8.69 -9.36
C VAL A 344 -19.51 -8.14 -8.80
N GLY A 345 -19.60 -7.15 -7.92
CA GLY A 345 -18.48 -6.67 -7.11
C GLY A 345 -18.63 -7.17 -5.68
N ALA A 346 -17.67 -7.91 -5.18
CA ALA A 346 -17.64 -8.36 -3.80
C ALA A 346 -16.42 -7.79 -3.07
N ASP A 347 -16.62 -7.33 -1.84
CA ASP A 347 -15.53 -6.87 -0.97
C ASP A 347 -15.86 -7.12 0.50
N PHE A 348 -14.84 -7.39 1.29
CA PHE A 348 -14.98 -7.55 2.74
C PHE A 348 -15.31 -6.24 3.43
N ASN A 349 -14.86 -5.11 2.87
CA ASN A 349 -14.92 -3.81 3.50
C ASN A 349 -16.12 -2.97 3.04
N GLN A 350 -16.98 -2.58 3.98
CA GLN A 350 -18.18 -1.78 3.70
C GLN A 350 -17.87 -0.42 3.06
N ALA A 351 -16.73 0.21 3.41
CA ALA A 351 -16.33 1.47 2.79
C ALA A 351 -16.01 1.28 1.30
N ALA A 352 -15.34 0.17 0.94
CA ALA A 352 -15.08 -0.19 -0.46
C ALA A 352 -16.38 -0.40 -1.23
N LEU A 353 -17.32 -1.18 -0.68
CA LEU A 353 -18.63 -1.42 -1.32
C LEU A 353 -19.40 -0.12 -1.58
N LYS A 354 -19.39 0.82 -0.63
CA LYS A 354 -20.01 2.13 -0.80
C LYS A 354 -19.39 2.93 -1.96
N VAL A 355 -18.06 2.95 -2.03
CA VAL A 355 -17.33 3.64 -3.10
C VAL A 355 -17.57 2.98 -4.45
N THR A 356 -17.54 1.64 -4.52
CA THR A 356 -17.83 0.87 -5.73
C THR A 356 -19.22 1.18 -6.28
N ARG A 357 -20.26 1.11 -5.43
CA ARG A 357 -21.63 1.46 -5.86
C ARG A 357 -21.70 2.86 -6.45
N GLY A 358 -21.12 3.85 -5.77
CA GLY A 358 -21.12 5.24 -6.23
C GLY A 358 -20.39 5.42 -7.57
N ASN A 359 -19.29 4.73 -7.79
CA ASN A 359 -18.51 4.83 -9.03
C ASN A 359 -19.20 4.13 -10.22
N LEU A 360 -19.77 2.94 -9.99
CA LEU A 360 -20.49 2.21 -11.05
C LEU A 360 -21.77 2.94 -11.47
N ILE A 361 -22.54 3.48 -10.51
CA ILE A 361 -23.71 4.33 -10.81
C ILE A 361 -23.32 5.55 -11.66
N LYS A 362 -22.24 6.26 -11.29
CA LYS A 362 -21.75 7.41 -12.07
C LYS A 362 -21.30 7.05 -13.49
N SER A 363 -20.95 5.79 -13.72
CA SER A 363 -20.53 5.28 -15.03
C SER A 363 -21.66 4.58 -15.79
N ASP A 364 -22.89 4.61 -15.26
CA ASP A 364 -24.06 3.91 -15.79
C ASP A 364 -23.86 2.41 -15.98
N ILE A 365 -23.11 1.79 -15.05
CA ILE A 365 -22.82 0.35 -15.04
C ILE A 365 -23.69 -0.34 -13.99
N TRP A 366 -24.54 -1.24 -14.43
CA TRP A 366 -25.44 -2.02 -13.58
C TRP A 366 -24.75 -3.25 -13.02
N ALA A 367 -24.47 -3.26 -11.71
CA ALA A 367 -23.81 -4.35 -11.04
C ALA A 367 -24.40 -4.63 -9.66
N LYS A 368 -24.34 -5.89 -9.23
CA LYS A 368 -24.56 -6.26 -7.83
C LYS A 368 -23.29 -5.97 -7.04
N VAL A 369 -23.42 -5.23 -5.94
CA VAL A 369 -22.28 -4.93 -5.06
C VAL A 369 -22.62 -5.47 -3.68
N ILE A 370 -21.95 -6.55 -3.28
CA ILE A 370 -22.28 -7.35 -2.10
C ILE A 370 -21.08 -7.54 -1.18
N TRP A 371 -21.33 -7.88 0.06
CA TRP A 371 -20.26 -8.29 0.96
C TRP A 371 -19.74 -9.68 0.60
N GLY A 372 -18.43 -9.89 0.72
CA GLY A 372 -17.81 -11.20 0.52
C GLY A 372 -16.46 -11.30 1.22
N ASP A 373 -16.20 -12.46 1.81
CA ASP A 373 -14.93 -12.83 2.41
C ASP A 373 -14.18 -13.77 1.45
N ILE A 374 -13.01 -13.36 0.97
CA ILE A 374 -12.18 -14.18 0.08
C ILE A 374 -11.77 -15.51 0.72
N GLY A 375 -11.72 -15.59 2.06
CA GLY A 375 -11.43 -16.82 2.80
C GLY A 375 -12.60 -17.81 2.81
N LYS A 376 -13.82 -17.36 2.47
CA LYS A 376 -15.08 -18.14 2.61
C LYS A 376 -15.93 -18.10 1.34
N PRO A 377 -15.44 -18.65 0.22
CA PRO A 377 -16.15 -18.61 -1.06
C PRO A 377 -17.53 -19.28 -1.02
N GLU A 378 -17.72 -20.26 -0.14
CA GLU A 378 -18.98 -20.98 0.04
C GLU A 378 -20.11 -20.07 0.55
N ILE A 379 -19.79 -19.09 1.39
CA ILE A 379 -20.77 -18.09 1.88
C ILE A 379 -21.19 -17.21 0.70
N LEU A 380 -20.23 -16.64 -0.01
CA LEU A 380 -20.50 -15.82 -1.19
C LEU A 380 -21.32 -16.57 -2.25
N ALA A 381 -20.98 -17.83 -2.53
CA ALA A 381 -21.72 -18.67 -3.48
C ALA A 381 -23.16 -18.90 -3.02
N LYS A 382 -23.36 -19.13 -1.72
CA LYS A 382 -24.71 -19.31 -1.14
C LYS A 382 -25.53 -18.03 -1.27
N ASP A 383 -25.00 -16.89 -0.84
CA ASP A 383 -25.69 -15.61 -0.88
C ASP A 383 -26.08 -15.21 -2.31
N LEU A 384 -25.16 -15.41 -3.29
CA LEU A 384 -25.46 -15.17 -4.71
C LEU A 384 -26.57 -16.08 -5.23
N LYS A 385 -26.59 -17.34 -4.82
CA LYS A 385 -27.63 -18.30 -5.25
C LYS A 385 -28.98 -18.03 -4.61
N GLU A 386 -29.02 -17.78 -3.30
CA GLU A 386 -30.27 -17.59 -2.56
C GLU A 386 -30.93 -16.23 -2.87
N ASP A 387 -30.14 -15.14 -2.94
CA ASP A 387 -30.68 -13.79 -3.08
C ASP A 387 -30.89 -13.37 -4.54
N TYR A 388 -30.12 -13.94 -5.48
CA TYR A 388 -30.10 -13.47 -6.87
C TYR A 388 -30.23 -14.56 -7.93
N ASP A 389 -30.32 -15.85 -7.54
CA ASP A 389 -30.30 -17.04 -8.43
C ASP A 389 -29.06 -17.07 -9.35
N ILE A 390 -27.93 -16.53 -8.90
CA ILE A 390 -26.66 -16.54 -9.62
C ILE A 390 -25.80 -17.69 -9.08
N ASP A 391 -25.35 -18.56 -9.97
CA ASP A 391 -24.39 -19.60 -9.64
C ASP A 391 -22.96 -19.07 -9.84
N LEU A 392 -22.16 -19.05 -8.77
CA LEU A 392 -20.82 -18.48 -8.77
C LEU A 392 -19.90 -19.11 -9.82
N LYS A 393 -20.07 -20.43 -10.11
CA LYS A 393 -19.28 -21.14 -11.13
C LYS A 393 -19.59 -20.72 -12.57
N ASP A 394 -20.73 -20.06 -12.82
CA ASP A 394 -21.11 -19.56 -14.14
C ASP A 394 -20.51 -18.19 -14.46
N LEU A 395 -19.86 -17.56 -13.48
CA LEU A 395 -19.18 -16.27 -13.61
C LEU A 395 -17.68 -16.46 -13.88
N LEU A 396 -17.09 -15.55 -14.64
CA LEU A 396 -15.64 -15.37 -14.65
C LEU A 396 -15.20 -14.76 -13.32
N ASN A 397 -14.53 -15.56 -12.51
CA ASN A 397 -14.07 -15.13 -11.20
C ASN A 397 -12.71 -14.44 -11.31
N VAL A 398 -12.66 -13.15 -11.08
CA VAL A 398 -11.41 -12.38 -11.04
C VAL A 398 -11.05 -11.98 -9.62
N ARG A 399 -9.74 -12.10 -9.31
CA ARG A 399 -9.17 -11.73 -8.02
C ARG A 399 -7.81 -11.09 -8.27
N THR A 400 -7.76 -9.79 -8.24
CA THR A 400 -6.51 -9.07 -8.47
C THR A 400 -6.00 -8.48 -7.17
N PHE A 401 -4.72 -8.72 -6.86
CA PHE A 401 -4.02 -8.13 -5.70
C PHE A 401 -4.65 -8.41 -4.33
N LEU A 402 -5.36 -9.54 -4.13
CA LEU A 402 -6.18 -9.75 -2.94
C LEU A 402 -5.75 -10.93 -2.05
N ASP A 403 -5.26 -12.06 -2.60
CA ASP A 403 -5.02 -13.29 -1.83
C ASP A 403 -4.10 -13.10 -0.61
N HIS A 404 -3.25 -12.07 -0.61
CA HIS A 404 -2.38 -11.71 0.52
C HIS A 404 -3.13 -11.02 1.68
N ASN A 405 -4.35 -10.51 1.45
CA ASN A 405 -5.16 -9.79 2.46
C ASN A 405 -6.19 -10.68 3.17
N ARG A 406 -6.23 -11.98 2.87
CA ARG A 406 -7.13 -12.90 3.57
C ARG A 406 -6.84 -12.93 5.06
N ILE A 407 -7.87 -13.16 5.87
CA ILE A 407 -7.70 -13.40 7.30
C ILE A 407 -6.88 -14.66 7.48
N TRP A 408 -5.84 -14.58 8.34
CA TRP A 408 -4.99 -15.72 8.63
C TRP A 408 -5.77 -16.78 9.42
N GLU A 409 -5.80 -18.00 8.87
CA GLU A 409 -6.22 -19.21 9.54
C GLU A 409 -5.10 -20.25 9.44
N SER A 410 -4.83 -20.95 10.56
CA SER A 410 -3.85 -22.04 10.54
C SER A 410 -4.35 -23.17 9.65
N PRO A 411 -3.52 -23.72 8.75
CA PRO A 411 -3.95 -24.80 7.88
C PRO A 411 -4.27 -26.06 8.67
N VAL A 412 -5.22 -26.83 8.16
CA VAL A 412 -5.61 -28.14 8.72
C VAL A 412 -4.56 -29.19 8.40
N GLN A 413 -4.00 -29.16 7.19
CA GLN A 413 -2.98 -30.09 6.76
C GLN A 413 -1.62 -29.73 7.38
N LYS A 414 -0.92 -30.74 7.91
CA LYS A 414 0.48 -30.57 8.30
C LYS A 414 1.35 -30.69 7.05
N THR A 415 2.24 -29.73 6.86
CA THR A 415 3.21 -29.79 5.76
C THR A 415 4.30 -30.81 6.04
N LEU A 416 4.71 -31.53 4.99
CA LEU A 416 5.90 -32.37 5.01
C LEU A 416 7.03 -31.79 4.15
N SER A 417 6.76 -30.69 3.43
CA SER A 417 7.72 -30.06 2.53
C SER A 417 8.42 -28.88 3.19
N VAL A 418 9.69 -28.67 2.82
CA VAL A 418 10.46 -27.50 3.22
C VAL A 418 10.16 -26.35 2.27
N SER A 419 9.73 -25.21 2.81
CA SER A 419 9.49 -24.00 2.02
C SER A 419 10.78 -23.47 1.38
N LYS A 420 10.65 -22.85 0.20
CA LYS A 420 11.71 -22.08 -0.45
C LYS A 420 11.55 -20.57 -0.21
N SER A 421 10.50 -20.15 0.49
CA SER A 421 10.24 -18.74 0.79
C SER A 421 11.28 -18.17 1.74
N SER A 422 11.71 -16.94 1.51
CA SER A 422 12.50 -16.11 2.42
C SER A 422 11.66 -14.99 3.03
N GLY A 423 10.32 -15.10 2.98
CA GLY A 423 9.40 -14.12 3.52
C GLY A 423 9.45 -14.04 5.05
N ALA A 424 9.12 -12.87 5.59
CA ALA A 424 8.91 -12.66 7.02
C ALA A 424 7.41 -12.52 7.27
N TYR A 425 6.83 -13.52 7.91
CA TYR A 425 5.39 -13.58 8.18
C TYR A 425 5.14 -13.54 9.68
N ALA A 426 4.10 -12.81 10.08
CA ALA A 426 3.73 -12.66 11.48
C ALA A 426 2.21 -12.64 11.64
N PHE A 427 1.74 -13.24 12.74
CA PHE A 427 0.35 -13.14 13.17
C PHE A 427 0.28 -12.98 14.68
N ASN A 428 -0.42 -11.95 15.14
CA ASN A 428 -0.56 -11.61 16.56
C ASN A 428 0.81 -11.54 17.30
N GLY A 429 1.83 -11.03 16.63
CA GLY A 429 3.17 -10.91 17.19
C GLY A 429 4.04 -12.15 17.07
N GLN A 430 3.48 -13.29 16.76
CA GLN A 430 4.25 -14.54 16.60
C GLN A 430 4.78 -14.66 15.17
N ARG A 431 5.99 -15.18 15.01
CA ARG A 431 6.56 -15.52 13.72
C ARG A 431 5.88 -16.77 13.17
N LEU A 432 5.40 -16.69 11.93
CA LEU A 432 4.85 -17.83 11.22
C LEU A 432 5.96 -18.57 10.47
N ASN A 433 5.91 -19.90 10.49
CA ASN A 433 6.76 -20.73 9.65
C ASN A 433 6.35 -20.61 8.18
N ASN A 434 7.33 -20.44 7.29
CA ASN A 434 7.09 -20.19 5.88
C ASN A 434 6.34 -21.36 5.19
N ALA A 435 6.66 -22.61 5.55
CA ALA A 435 5.97 -23.78 5.01
C ALA A 435 4.48 -23.82 5.42
N ILE A 436 4.17 -23.40 6.66
CA ILE A 436 2.76 -23.32 7.12
C ILE A 436 2.00 -22.24 6.34
N VAL A 437 2.64 -21.11 6.03
CA VAL A 437 2.03 -20.06 5.21
C VAL A 437 1.75 -20.53 3.78
N GLU A 438 2.68 -21.29 3.19
CA GLU A 438 2.47 -21.89 1.85
C GLU A 438 1.32 -22.90 1.87
N VAL A 439 1.23 -23.77 2.87
CA VAL A 439 0.10 -24.73 3.00
C VAL A 439 -1.23 -24.00 3.16
N SER A 440 -1.28 -22.97 3.99
CA SER A 440 -2.48 -22.14 4.15
C SER A 440 -2.92 -21.49 2.82
N LEU A 441 -1.97 -21.05 1.99
CA LEU A 441 -2.30 -20.52 0.66
C LEU A 441 -2.85 -21.61 -0.27
N VAL A 442 -2.26 -22.81 -0.26
CA VAL A 442 -2.73 -23.93 -1.06
C VAL A 442 -4.14 -24.36 -0.64
N GLU A 443 -4.43 -24.45 0.67
CA GLU A 443 -5.77 -24.75 1.17
C GLU A 443 -6.77 -23.69 0.74
N HIS A 444 -6.41 -22.42 0.87
CA HIS A 444 -7.24 -21.30 0.42
C HIS A 444 -7.59 -21.41 -1.08
N LEU A 445 -6.61 -21.70 -1.94
CA LEU A 445 -6.86 -21.87 -3.38
C LEU A 445 -7.72 -23.12 -3.67
N LYS A 446 -7.54 -24.20 -2.90
CA LYS A 446 -8.39 -25.39 -3.02
C LYS A 446 -9.85 -25.13 -2.63
N ASN A 447 -10.09 -24.26 -1.63
CA ASN A 447 -11.45 -23.88 -1.23
C ASN A 447 -12.18 -23.13 -2.35
N TRP A 448 -11.46 -22.37 -3.17
CA TRP A 448 -12.04 -21.68 -4.33
C TRP A 448 -12.27 -22.61 -5.53
N LYS A 449 -11.53 -23.71 -5.64
CA LYS A 449 -11.55 -24.58 -6.83
C LYS A 449 -12.96 -24.96 -7.30
N PRO A 450 -13.92 -25.41 -6.44
CA PRO A 450 -15.26 -25.80 -6.88
C PRO A 450 -16.06 -24.68 -7.55
N PHE A 451 -15.68 -23.42 -7.31
CA PHE A 451 -16.39 -22.22 -7.78
C PHE A 451 -15.75 -21.58 -9.01
N VAL A 452 -14.55 -22.04 -9.42
CA VAL A 452 -13.76 -21.45 -10.52
C VAL A 452 -13.33 -22.51 -11.57
N GLU A 453 -13.83 -23.73 -11.51
CA GLU A 453 -13.43 -24.80 -12.43
C GLU A 453 -13.90 -24.59 -13.87
N LYS A 454 -14.97 -23.81 -14.06
CA LYS A 454 -15.56 -23.58 -15.39
C LYS A 454 -14.95 -22.36 -16.07
N PHE A 455 -14.71 -21.26 -15.30
CA PHE A 455 -14.21 -19.98 -15.80
C PHE A 455 -13.21 -19.32 -14.84
#